data_1856fe4b5fda91e5378e2ab7ce91d89b
#
_entry.id   1856fe4b5fda91e5378e2ab7ce91d89b
#
_cell.length_a   1.000
_cell.length_b   1.000
_cell.length_c   1.000
_cell.angle_alpha   90.00
_cell.angle_beta   90.00
_cell.angle_gamma   90.00
#
_symmetry.space_group_name_H-M   'P 1'
#
loop_
_entity.id
_entity.type
_entity.pdbx_description
1 polymer ?
#
loop_
_entity_poly.entity_id
_entity_poly.type
_entity_poly.pdbx_seq_one_letter_code
_entity_poly.pdbx_strand_id
1 'polypeptide(L)'
;MLNAIIFHFKRTKQFGLRSLFFYLKTKVKKNKLDDIKLIGIKYPVSLSNLGPDMITLFQIFFSKEYQMPFPISPKVIIDCGANIGLSAVYYANKYPQAKIISIEPDADNFKFLQKNTSLYPNVICLNKAVWSERNYIQLIDIGTGNWSLQSKEVDAAVNNSIEAIGIQDLIDEYNITEIGILKVDIEGAEKQLFSVNYKNWLSITHSIAIELHPNIDIQIPDIFNNAIKDLNCKKYFSGENMICDLRKNN
;
A
#
# COMPACT_ATOMS: atom_id res chain seq x y z
N MET A 1 -21.18 -20.16 4.57
CA MET A 1 -20.77 -20.47 5.95
C MET A 1 -19.58 -21.44 5.99
N LEU A 2 -19.61 -22.58 5.26
CA LEU A 2 -18.52 -23.58 5.25
C LEU A 2 -17.20 -23.02 4.72
N ASN A 3 -17.21 -22.22 3.63
CA ASN A 3 -16.01 -21.59 3.05
C ASN A 3 -15.35 -20.56 4.01
N ALA A 4 -16.16 -19.85 4.78
CA ALA A 4 -15.65 -18.96 5.80
C ALA A 4 -14.96 -19.72 6.96
N ILE A 5 -15.53 -20.86 7.37
CA ILE A 5 -14.95 -21.73 8.40
C ILE A 5 -13.63 -22.35 7.92
N ILE A 6 -13.57 -22.84 6.67
CA ILE A 6 -12.35 -23.41 6.07
C ILE A 6 -11.26 -22.33 5.92
N PHE A 7 -11.63 -21.13 5.50
CA PHE A 7 -10.74 -19.97 5.42
C PHE A 7 -10.17 -19.60 6.79
N HIS A 8 -11.02 -19.58 7.84
CA HIS A 8 -10.58 -19.34 9.21
C HIS A 8 -9.72 -20.46 9.80
N PHE A 9 -10.01 -21.71 9.46
CA PHE A 9 -9.21 -22.86 9.92
C PHE A 9 -7.79 -22.84 9.31
N LYS A 10 -7.67 -22.52 8.02
CA LYS A 10 -6.37 -22.30 7.36
C LYS A 10 -5.61 -21.14 8.02
N ARG A 11 -6.29 -20.04 8.34
CA ARG A 11 -5.72 -18.88 9.04
C ARG A 11 -5.28 -19.19 10.47
N THR A 12 -6.08 -19.93 11.24
CA THR A 12 -5.72 -20.33 12.61
C THR A 12 -4.45 -21.15 12.61
N LYS A 13 -4.25 -22.00 11.60
CA LYS A 13 -3.03 -22.80 11.43
C LYS A 13 -1.81 -21.92 11.08
N GLN A 14 -2.03 -20.82 10.34
CA GLN A 14 -0.98 -19.88 9.93
C GLN A 14 -0.67 -18.81 10.99
N PHE A 15 -1.68 -18.33 11.73
CA PHE A 15 -1.56 -17.17 12.64
C PHE A 15 -1.76 -17.49 14.12
N GLY A 16 -2.03 -18.77 14.47
CA GLY A 16 -2.20 -19.24 15.84
C GLY A 16 -3.53 -18.86 16.51
N LEU A 17 -3.73 -19.36 17.74
CA LEU A 17 -4.96 -19.17 18.53
C LEU A 17 -5.30 -17.70 18.85
N ARG A 18 -4.30 -16.81 18.85
CA ARG A 18 -4.52 -15.35 19.08
C ARG A 18 -5.35 -14.71 17.99
N SER A 19 -5.22 -15.14 16.73
CA SER A 19 -6.01 -14.64 15.61
C SER A 19 -7.49 -15.06 15.72
N LEU A 20 -7.74 -16.27 16.20
CA LEU A 20 -9.10 -16.75 16.47
C LEU A 20 -9.77 -15.97 17.60
N PHE A 21 -9.02 -15.69 18.67
CA PHE A 21 -9.52 -14.90 19.80
C PHE A 21 -9.85 -13.46 19.39
N PHE A 22 -9.00 -12.84 18.59
CA PHE A 22 -9.23 -11.52 18.04
C PHE A 22 -10.46 -11.51 17.12
N TYR A 23 -10.58 -12.50 16.21
CA TYR A 23 -11.74 -12.66 15.33
C TYR A 23 -13.05 -12.86 16.10
N LEU A 24 -13.05 -13.70 17.15
CA LEU A 24 -14.24 -13.91 17.99
C LEU A 24 -14.64 -12.65 18.74
N LYS A 25 -13.68 -11.85 19.20
CA LYS A 25 -13.90 -10.58 19.86
C LYS A 25 -14.50 -9.52 18.92
N THR A 26 -14.15 -9.57 17.63
CA THR A 26 -14.66 -8.64 16.60
C THR A 26 -16.05 -9.00 16.10
N LYS A 27 -16.46 -10.29 16.12
CA LYS A 27 -17.82 -10.71 15.75
C LYS A 27 -18.91 -10.16 16.68
N VAL A 28 -18.57 -9.72 17.88
CA VAL A 28 -19.52 -9.24 18.89
C VAL A 28 -19.84 -7.75 18.75
N LYS A 29 -19.05 -6.98 17.96
CA LYS A 29 -19.30 -5.54 17.75
C LYS A 29 -19.62 -5.27 16.28
N LYS A 30 -20.81 -4.69 16.04
CA LYS A 30 -21.34 -4.37 14.71
C LYS A 30 -20.46 -3.36 13.95
N ASN A 31 -20.02 -3.76 12.76
CA ASN A 31 -19.62 -2.99 11.57
C ASN A 31 -18.51 -1.92 11.60
N LYS A 32 -18.01 -1.45 12.73
CA LYS A 32 -16.82 -0.59 12.83
C LYS A 32 -16.04 -1.00 14.07
N LEU A 33 -14.73 -1.13 13.92
CA LEU A 33 -13.82 -1.33 15.05
C LEU A 33 -12.95 -0.09 15.17
N ASP A 34 -13.25 0.69 16.18
CA ASP A 34 -12.43 1.82 16.58
C ASP A 34 -11.50 1.42 17.73
N ASP A 35 -10.37 2.09 17.83
CA ASP A 35 -9.41 1.97 18.94
C ASP A 35 -8.84 0.56 19.17
N ILE A 36 -8.52 -0.14 18.08
CA ILE A 36 -7.85 -1.44 18.15
C ILE A 36 -6.39 -1.25 18.56
N LYS A 37 -6.03 -1.75 19.73
CA LYS A 37 -4.65 -1.77 20.22
C LYS A 37 -3.91 -2.99 19.69
N LEU A 38 -2.83 -2.75 18.96
CA LEU A 38 -1.92 -3.78 18.44
C LEU A 38 -0.62 -3.78 19.26
N ILE A 39 -0.08 -4.98 19.53
CA ILE A 39 1.20 -5.11 20.24
C ILE A 39 2.33 -4.55 19.37
N GLY A 40 3.13 -3.64 19.94
CA GLY A 40 4.25 -3.01 19.24
C GLY A 40 3.86 -1.81 18.36
N ILE A 41 2.58 -1.41 18.37
CA ILE A 41 2.09 -0.23 17.66
C ILE A 41 1.71 0.84 18.69
N LYS A 42 2.25 2.02 18.52
CA LYS A 42 2.18 3.11 19.52
C LYS A 42 0.76 3.61 19.78
N TYR A 43 -0.05 3.74 18.72
CA TYR A 43 -1.40 4.27 18.80
C TYR A 43 -2.41 3.26 18.25
N PRO A 44 -3.67 3.31 18.73
CA PRO A 44 -4.72 2.41 18.24
C PRO A 44 -5.04 2.69 16.77
N VAL A 45 -5.60 1.69 16.07
CA VAL A 45 -6.08 1.80 14.70
C VAL A 45 -7.58 1.56 14.62
N SER A 46 -8.21 2.15 13.63
CA SER A 46 -9.63 1.98 13.31
C SER A 46 -9.78 1.26 11.97
N LEU A 47 -10.78 0.40 11.85
CA LEU A 47 -11.14 -0.31 10.62
C LEU A 47 -12.49 0.18 10.11
N SER A 48 -12.59 0.37 8.81
CA SER A 48 -13.82 0.77 8.12
C SER A 48 -14.74 -0.42 7.89
N ASN A 49 -14.14 -1.56 7.55
CA ASN A 49 -14.83 -2.79 7.19
C ASN A 49 -14.14 -4.00 7.81
N LEU A 50 -14.92 -4.81 8.56
CA LEU A 50 -14.41 -5.99 9.27
C LEU A 50 -13.91 -7.12 8.37
N GLY A 51 -14.31 -7.18 7.11
CA GLY A 51 -13.86 -8.21 6.17
C GLY A 51 -12.47 -7.92 5.64
N PRO A 52 -12.38 -7.01 4.69
CA PRO A 52 -11.15 -6.65 3.99
C PRO A 52 -10.07 -6.07 4.90
N ASP A 53 -10.41 -5.05 5.70
CA ASP A 53 -9.43 -4.37 6.54
C ASP A 53 -8.78 -5.30 7.57
N MET A 54 -9.53 -6.32 8.04
CA MET A 54 -8.97 -7.36 8.89
C MET A 54 -7.96 -8.23 8.15
N ILE A 55 -8.18 -8.48 6.86
CA ILE A 55 -7.22 -9.22 6.03
C ILE A 55 -5.93 -8.43 5.95
N THR A 56 -6.02 -7.18 5.54
CA THR A 56 -4.88 -6.25 5.44
C THR A 56 -4.16 -6.09 6.78
N LEU A 57 -4.92 -5.96 7.89
CA LEU A 57 -4.33 -5.91 9.23
C LEU A 57 -3.48 -7.16 9.54
N PHE A 58 -3.99 -8.35 9.19
CA PHE A 58 -3.24 -9.59 9.40
C PHE A 58 -2.03 -9.70 8.49
N GLN A 59 -2.14 -9.34 7.21
CA GLN A 59 -1.03 -9.33 6.28
C GLN A 59 0.11 -8.44 6.79
N ILE A 60 -0.19 -7.22 7.23
CA ILE A 60 0.82 -6.25 7.64
C ILE A 60 1.42 -6.59 9.01
N PHE A 61 0.59 -6.81 10.04
CA PHE A 61 1.09 -6.87 11.42
C PHE A 61 1.41 -8.28 11.91
N PHE A 62 0.81 -9.32 11.32
CA PHE A 62 1.04 -10.71 11.73
C PHE A 62 1.86 -11.48 10.71
N SER A 63 1.52 -11.45 9.41
CA SER A 63 2.32 -12.07 8.35
C SER A 63 3.58 -11.25 8.03
N LYS A 64 3.59 -9.95 8.39
CA LYS A 64 4.71 -9.03 8.19
C LYS A 64 5.10 -8.87 6.72
N GLU A 65 4.11 -8.81 5.84
CA GLU A 65 4.32 -8.83 4.39
C GLU A 65 5.10 -7.61 3.88
N TYR A 66 5.05 -6.47 4.59
CA TYR A 66 5.87 -5.29 4.27
C TYR A 66 7.19 -5.21 5.06
N GLN A 67 7.58 -6.30 5.74
CA GLN A 67 8.86 -6.33 6.42
C GLN A 67 9.99 -6.50 5.42
N MET A 68 10.90 -5.52 5.33
CA MET A 68 12.11 -5.66 4.53
C MET A 68 12.96 -6.83 5.05
N PRO A 69 13.34 -7.79 4.19
CA PRO A 69 14.13 -8.98 4.58
C PRO A 69 15.63 -8.66 4.75
N PHE A 70 15.99 -7.39 4.72
CA PHE A 70 17.35 -6.88 4.85
C PHE A 70 17.37 -5.60 5.71
N PRO A 71 18.50 -5.25 6.33
CA PRO A 71 18.64 -4.02 7.09
C PRO A 71 18.47 -2.79 6.19
N ILE A 72 17.60 -1.86 6.59
CA ILE A 72 17.39 -0.58 5.91
C ILE A 72 17.00 0.49 6.91
N SER A 73 17.49 1.72 6.67
CA SER A 73 17.13 2.92 7.43
C SER A 73 16.63 3.99 6.48
N PRO A 74 15.37 3.90 6.02
CA PRO A 74 14.82 4.82 5.02
C PRO A 74 14.68 6.22 5.60
N LYS A 75 15.06 7.26 4.82
CA LYS A 75 14.72 8.66 5.15
C LYS A 75 13.34 9.05 4.64
N VAL A 76 12.98 8.54 3.47
CA VAL A 76 11.68 8.76 2.84
C VAL A 76 11.06 7.41 2.48
N ILE A 77 9.77 7.28 2.77
CA ILE A 77 8.91 6.17 2.35
C ILE A 77 7.75 6.76 1.56
N ILE A 78 7.51 6.24 0.38
CA ILE A 78 6.32 6.57 -0.41
C ILE A 78 5.41 5.34 -0.39
N ASP A 79 4.19 5.50 0.10
CA ASP A 79 3.17 4.47 0.27
C ASP A 79 2.04 4.71 -0.71
N CYS A 80 2.15 4.09 -1.90
CA CYS A 80 1.19 4.18 -2.98
C CYS A 80 0.07 3.15 -2.78
N GLY A 81 -1.19 3.63 -2.68
CA GLY A 81 -2.35 2.81 -2.32
C GLY A 81 -2.38 2.54 -0.82
N ALA A 82 -2.41 3.61 -0.01
CA ALA A 82 -2.33 3.50 1.45
C ALA A 82 -3.60 2.93 2.10
N ASN A 83 -4.70 2.84 1.34
CA ASN A 83 -6.00 2.36 1.81
C ASN A 83 -6.38 3.08 3.13
N ILE A 84 -6.83 2.38 4.14
CA ILE A 84 -7.15 2.94 5.47
C ILE A 84 -5.91 3.29 6.32
N GLY A 85 -4.68 3.23 5.78
CA GLY A 85 -3.43 3.68 6.41
C GLY A 85 -2.74 2.67 7.31
N LEU A 86 -3.03 1.38 7.22
CA LEU A 86 -2.37 0.36 8.06
C LEU A 86 -0.89 0.18 7.70
N SER A 87 -0.53 0.28 6.42
CA SER A 87 0.87 0.32 5.95
C SER A 87 1.62 1.53 6.48
N ALA A 88 1.00 2.72 6.40
CA ALA A 88 1.55 3.96 6.95
C ALA A 88 1.83 3.85 8.46
N VAL A 89 0.86 3.33 9.23
CA VAL A 89 1.02 3.07 10.67
C VAL A 89 2.16 2.09 10.94
N TYR A 90 2.26 1.00 10.18
CA TYR A 90 3.35 0.03 10.30
C TYR A 90 4.71 0.71 10.08
N TYR A 91 4.87 1.45 8.98
CA TYR A 91 6.13 2.12 8.67
C TYR A 91 6.46 3.21 9.67
N ALA A 92 5.49 4.00 10.14
CA ALA A 92 5.70 5.05 11.13
C ALA A 92 6.20 4.50 12.48
N ASN A 93 5.73 3.31 12.88
CA ASN A 93 6.24 2.65 14.09
C ASN A 93 7.62 2.04 13.88
N LYS A 94 7.88 1.45 12.71
CA LYS A 94 9.13 0.77 12.42
C LYS A 94 10.27 1.74 12.10
N TYR A 95 9.96 2.85 11.43
CA TYR A 95 10.91 3.85 10.98
C TYR A 95 10.49 5.26 11.44
N PRO A 96 10.51 5.56 12.74
CA PRO A 96 9.94 6.79 13.29
C PRO A 96 10.66 8.08 12.84
N GLN A 97 11.84 7.95 12.25
CA GLN A 97 12.61 9.09 11.70
C GLN A 97 12.36 9.29 10.20
N ALA A 98 11.69 8.34 9.52
CA ALA A 98 11.40 8.47 8.11
C ALA A 98 10.23 9.43 7.87
N LYS A 99 10.32 10.29 6.84
CA LYS A 99 9.16 10.96 6.26
C LYS A 99 8.36 9.95 5.47
N ILE A 100 7.08 9.84 5.71
CA ILE A 100 6.18 8.91 5.02
C ILE A 100 5.15 9.72 4.24
N ILE A 101 5.03 9.48 2.94
CA ILE A 101 4.02 10.10 2.08
C ILE A 101 3.08 8.99 1.64
N SER A 102 1.86 9.01 2.16
CA SER A 102 0.82 8.01 1.93
C SER A 102 -0.27 8.55 1.04
N ILE A 103 -0.56 7.84 -0.05
CA ILE A 103 -1.41 8.30 -1.14
C ILE A 103 -2.57 7.32 -1.29
N GLU A 104 -3.79 7.84 -1.24
CA GLU A 104 -5.02 7.06 -1.33
C GLU A 104 -6.08 7.83 -2.10
N PRO A 105 -6.58 7.32 -3.24
CA PRO A 105 -7.57 8.01 -4.07
C PRO A 105 -8.99 7.96 -3.51
N ASP A 106 -9.40 6.85 -2.89
CA ASP A 106 -10.76 6.72 -2.38
C ASP A 106 -10.98 7.63 -1.16
N ALA A 107 -12.01 8.48 -1.23
CA ALA A 107 -12.26 9.49 -0.20
C ALA A 107 -12.66 8.90 1.16
N ASP A 108 -13.28 7.73 1.19
CA ASP A 108 -13.69 7.09 2.44
C ASP A 108 -12.52 6.36 3.10
N ASN A 109 -11.69 5.65 2.32
CA ASN A 109 -10.43 5.11 2.79
C ASN A 109 -9.49 6.22 3.27
N PHE A 110 -9.41 7.32 2.55
CA PHE A 110 -8.58 8.47 2.91
C PHE A 110 -8.96 9.08 4.27
N LYS A 111 -10.25 9.16 4.61
CA LYS A 111 -10.70 9.59 5.95
C LYS A 111 -10.16 8.67 7.05
N PHE A 112 -10.12 7.35 6.79
CA PHE A 112 -9.54 6.39 7.73
C PHE A 112 -8.01 6.47 7.76
N LEU A 113 -7.35 6.67 6.62
CA LEU A 113 -5.91 6.93 6.54
C LEU A 113 -5.55 8.13 7.44
N GLN A 114 -6.24 9.26 7.27
CA GLN A 114 -6.02 10.45 8.12
C GLN A 114 -6.26 10.15 9.60
N LYS A 115 -7.36 9.45 9.95
CA LYS A 115 -7.68 9.08 11.32
C LYS A 115 -6.59 8.20 11.93
N ASN A 116 -6.16 7.15 11.24
CA ASN A 116 -5.18 6.18 11.72
C ASN A 116 -3.79 6.76 11.86
N THR A 117 -3.46 7.79 11.08
CA THR A 117 -2.13 8.41 11.07
C THR A 117 -2.06 9.75 11.80
N SER A 118 -3.18 10.28 12.31
CA SER A 118 -3.28 11.60 12.93
C SER A 118 -2.29 11.87 14.06
N LEU A 119 -1.85 10.84 14.78
CA LEU A 119 -0.89 10.92 15.88
C LEU A 119 0.56 10.63 15.46
N TYR A 120 0.82 10.45 14.15
CA TYR A 120 2.15 10.21 13.59
C TYR A 120 2.59 11.45 12.79
N PRO A 121 3.38 12.37 13.40
CA PRO A 121 3.72 13.66 12.78
C PRO A 121 4.62 13.52 11.54
N ASN A 122 5.20 12.36 11.33
CA ASN A 122 6.05 12.03 10.18
C ASN A 122 5.29 11.45 8.98
N VAL A 123 3.94 11.36 9.04
CA VAL A 123 3.08 10.89 7.95
C VAL A 123 2.36 12.05 7.31
N ILE A 124 2.47 12.15 5.98
CA ILE A 124 1.74 13.08 5.12
C ILE A 124 0.75 12.26 4.31
N CYS A 125 -0.53 12.63 4.34
CA CYS A 125 -1.59 11.96 3.63
C CYS A 125 -2.03 12.79 2.42
N LEU A 126 -2.12 12.17 1.24
CA LEU A 126 -2.57 12.80 0.00
C LEU A 126 -3.79 12.06 -0.55
N ASN A 127 -4.91 12.77 -0.73
CA ASN A 127 -6.08 12.21 -1.39
C ASN A 127 -5.95 12.38 -2.91
N LYS A 128 -5.14 11.52 -3.50
CA LYS A 128 -4.79 11.51 -4.93
C LYS A 128 -4.63 10.07 -5.38
N ALA A 129 -4.72 9.87 -6.69
CA ALA A 129 -4.29 8.62 -7.28
C ALA A 129 -2.79 8.66 -7.62
N VAL A 130 -2.16 7.50 -7.70
CA VAL A 130 -0.80 7.39 -8.21
C VAL A 130 -0.85 7.06 -9.70
N TRP A 131 -0.06 7.81 -10.48
CA TRP A 131 0.02 7.67 -11.92
C TRP A 131 1.46 7.88 -12.41
N SER A 132 1.68 7.90 -13.73
CA SER A 132 2.99 8.21 -14.31
C SER A 132 3.39 9.68 -14.15
N GLU A 133 2.43 10.59 -14.09
CA GLU A 133 2.59 12.04 -13.97
C GLU A 133 1.29 12.68 -13.47
N ARG A 134 1.32 13.98 -13.18
CA ARG A 134 0.11 14.73 -12.82
C ARG A 134 -0.93 14.67 -13.93
N ASN A 135 -2.12 14.23 -13.57
CA ASN A 135 -3.26 14.09 -14.47
C ASN A 135 -4.55 14.05 -13.66
N TYR A 136 -5.66 13.84 -14.34
CA TYR A 136 -6.94 13.48 -13.74
C TYR A 136 -7.33 12.08 -14.18
N ILE A 137 -7.79 11.29 -13.25
CA ILE A 137 -8.29 9.94 -13.55
C ILE A 137 -9.71 9.77 -13.03
N GLN A 138 -10.44 8.85 -13.60
CA GLN A 138 -11.72 8.37 -13.10
C GLN A 138 -11.57 6.90 -12.68
N LEU A 139 -12.05 6.59 -11.47
CA LEU A 139 -12.16 5.22 -11.01
C LEU A 139 -13.44 4.62 -11.59
N ILE A 140 -13.31 3.54 -12.32
CA ILE A 140 -14.43 2.83 -12.96
C ILE A 140 -14.64 1.53 -12.21
N ASP A 141 -15.80 1.37 -11.57
CA ASP A 141 -16.21 0.09 -10.98
C ASP A 141 -16.56 -0.90 -12.11
N ILE A 142 -15.78 -1.94 -12.26
CA ILE A 142 -16.03 -3.01 -13.23
C ILE A 142 -16.93 -4.13 -12.69
N GLY A 143 -17.59 -3.91 -11.54
CA GLY A 143 -18.71 -4.75 -11.07
C GLY A 143 -18.30 -6.01 -10.33
N THR A 144 -17.04 -6.18 -9.92
CA THR A 144 -16.56 -7.36 -9.17
C THR A 144 -16.36 -7.09 -7.68
N GLY A 145 -16.84 -5.96 -7.15
CA GLY A 145 -16.73 -5.52 -5.75
C GLY A 145 -15.68 -4.41 -5.54
N ASN A 146 -15.59 -3.88 -4.32
CA ASN A 146 -14.77 -2.70 -3.94
C ASN A 146 -13.25 -2.81 -4.22
N TRP A 147 -12.79 -3.90 -4.81
CA TRP A 147 -11.39 -4.21 -5.10
C TRP A 147 -11.04 -4.12 -6.60
N SER A 148 -11.99 -3.75 -7.46
CA SER A 148 -11.83 -3.77 -8.92
C SER A 148 -12.14 -2.42 -9.52
N LEU A 149 -11.53 -1.36 -8.98
CA LEU A 149 -11.60 -0.04 -9.59
C LEU A 149 -10.49 0.08 -10.63
N GLN A 150 -10.84 0.11 -11.90
CA GLN A 150 -9.89 0.46 -12.96
C GLN A 150 -9.77 1.98 -13.07
N SER A 151 -8.55 2.45 -13.27
CA SER A 151 -8.25 3.87 -13.47
C SER A 151 -8.17 4.19 -14.96
N LYS A 152 -8.87 5.24 -15.39
CA LYS A 152 -8.81 5.78 -16.75
C LYS A 152 -8.49 7.27 -16.70
N GLU A 153 -7.57 7.71 -17.55
CA GLU A 153 -7.32 9.15 -17.76
C GLU A 153 -8.56 9.86 -18.29
N VAL A 154 -8.83 11.04 -17.76
CA VAL A 154 -9.95 11.89 -18.14
C VAL A 154 -9.54 13.36 -18.05
N ASP A 155 -10.30 14.23 -18.71
CA ASP A 155 -10.13 15.66 -18.53
C ASP A 155 -10.57 16.12 -17.13
N ALA A 156 -9.94 17.17 -16.61
CA ALA A 156 -10.25 17.74 -15.29
C ALA A 156 -11.72 18.12 -15.08
N ALA A 157 -12.44 18.39 -16.15
CA ALA A 157 -13.85 18.79 -16.14
C ALA A 157 -14.84 17.62 -15.98
N VAL A 158 -14.36 16.38 -15.95
CA VAL A 158 -15.24 15.20 -15.82
C VAL A 158 -15.69 15.07 -14.37
N ASN A 159 -17.00 14.92 -14.15
CA ASN A 159 -17.55 14.65 -12.83
C ASN A 159 -16.94 13.39 -12.23
N ASN A 160 -16.58 13.43 -10.94
CA ASN A 160 -15.92 12.37 -10.20
C ASN A 160 -14.49 12.05 -10.68
N SER A 161 -13.82 13.00 -11.34
CA SER A 161 -12.38 12.87 -11.58
C SER A 161 -11.58 13.05 -10.29
N ILE A 162 -10.50 12.31 -10.19
CA ILE A 162 -9.56 12.35 -9.06
C ILE A 162 -8.24 12.87 -9.58
N GLU A 163 -7.63 13.82 -8.86
CA GLU A 163 -6.28 14.27 -9.18
C GLU A 163 -5.30 13.12 -9.02
N ALA A 164 -4.48 12.90 -10.03
CA ALA A 164 -3.39 11.91 -10.02
C ALA A 164 -2.04 12.62 -9.89
N ILE A 165 -1.07 11.94 -9.29
CA ILE A 165 0.27 12.44 -9.05
C ILE A 165 1.31 11.37 -9.40
N GLY A 166 2.38 11.77 -10.07
CA GLY A 166 3.53 10.91 -10.34
C GLY A 166 4.52 10.90 -9.17
N ILE A 167 5.38 9.89 -9.15
CA ILE A 167 6.48 9.83 -8.15
C ILE A 167 7.46 10.98 -8.36
N GLN A 168 7.70 11.38 -9.63
CA GLN A 168 8.57 12.54 -9.92
C GLN A 168 7.99 13.83 -9.35
N ASP A 169 6.66 14.03 -9.45
CA ASP A 169 6.00 15.20 -8.88
C ASP A 169 6.17 15.29 -7.36
N LEU A 170 6.13 14.15 -6.67
CA LEU A 170 6.39 14.08 -5.22
C LEU A 170 7.84 14.43 -4.89
N ILE A 171 8.78 13.95 -5.70
CA ILE A 171 10.20 14.27 -5.55
C ILE A 171 10.41 15.78 -5.61
N ASP A 172 9.83 16.42 -6.59
CA ASP A 172 9.96 17.85 -6.84
C ASP A 172 9.26 18.68 -5.73
N GLU A 173 8.03 18.28 -5.35
CA GLU A 173 7.23 18.98 -4.35
C GLU A 173 7.82 18.88 -2.93
N TYR A 174 8.36 17.72 -2.57
CA TYR A 174 8.87 17.46 -1.23
C TYR A 174 10.40 17.49 -1.14
N ASN A 175 11.11 17.85 -2.22
CA ASN A 175 12.57 17.91 -2.32
C ASN A 175 13.23 16.57 -1.89
N ILE A 176 12.74 15.46 -2.46
CA ILE A 176 13.19 14.10 -2.13
C ILE A 176 14.49 13.81 -2.89
N THR A 177 15.55 13.48 -2.18
CA THR A 177 16.84 13.12 -2.77
C THR A 177 17.08 11.62 -2.83
N GLU A 178 16.33 10.84 -2.04
CA GLU A 178 16.38 9.38 -2.04
C GLU A 178 15.03 8.81 -1.58
N ILE A 179 14.59 7.71 -2.18
CA ILE A 179 13.43 6.95 -1.74
C ILE A 179 13.96 5.67 -1.09
N GLY A 180 13.87 5.59 0.23
CA GLY A 180 14.31 4.41 0.96
C GLY A 180 13.40 3.21 0.69
N ILE A 181 12.09 3.41 0.76
CA ILE A 181 11.08 2.40 0.44
C ILE A 181 10.00 3.02 -0.45
N LEU A 182 9.74 2.41 -1.59
CA LEU A 182 8.55 2.63 -2.40
C LEU A 182 7.62 1.43 -2.23
N LYS A 183 6.48 1.60 -1.56
CA LYS A 183 5.41 0.60 -1.54
C LYS A 183 4.44 0.91 -2.66
N VAL A 184 4.07 -0.11 -3.43
CA VAL A 184 3.15 0.01 -4.57
C VAL A 184 2.10 -1.08 -4.48
N ASP A 185 0.84 -0.67 -4.37
CA ASP A 185 -0.32 -1.54 -4.35
C ASP A 185 -1.50 -0.64 -4.78
N ILE A 186 -1.69 -0.49 -6.12
CA ILE A 186 -2.51 0.54 -6.74
C ILE A 186 -3.50 -0.02 -7.78
N GLU A 187 -3.84 -1.29 -7.61
CA GLU A 187 -4.96 -1.96 -8.28
C GLU A 187 -4.97 -1.77 -9.81
N GLY A 188 -3.83 -2.09 -10.45
CA GLY A 188 -3.66 -2.09 -11.90
C GLY A 188 -3.02 -0.83 -12.49
N ALA A 189 -2.87 0.26 -11.73
CA ALA A 189 -2.16 1.45 -12.19
C ALA A 189 -0.63 1.26 -12.24
N GLU A 190 -0.11 0.10 -11.81
CA GLU A 190 1.31 -0.27 -11.92
C GLU A 190 1.79 -0.21 -13.37
N LYS A 191 0.92 -0.56 -14.33
CA LYS A 191 1.22 -0.46 -15.75
C LYS A 191 1.64 0.95 -16.14
N GLN A 192 0.87 1.96 -15.77
CA GLN A 192 1.14 3.36 -16.07
C GLN A 192 2.37 3.86 -15.32
N LEU A 193 2.47 3.52 -14.04
CA LEU A 193 3.57 3.95 -13.19
C LEU A 193 4.93 3.50 -13.72
N PHE A 194 5.03 2.27 -14.26
CA PHE A 194 6.28 1.70 -14.76
C PHE A 194 6.47 1.74 -16.27
N SER A 195 5.52 2.31 -17.05
CA SER A 195 5.64 2.44 -18.50
C SER A 195 6.45 3.66 -18.93
N VAL A 196 6.23 4.81 -18.28
CA VAL A 196 6.83 6.10 -18.66
C VAL A 196 7.33 6.85 -17.43
N ASN A 197 8.25 7.79 -17.63
CA ASN A 197 8.78 8.72 -16.60
C ASN A 197 9.39 8.05 -15.34
N TYR A 198 9.64 6.73 -15.34
CA TYR A 198 10.07 6.00 -14.15
C TYR A 198 11.59 6.02 -13.89
N LYS A 199 12.42 6.26 -14.91
CA LYS A 199 13.88 6.08 -14.80
C LYS A 199 14.52 6.96 -13.75
N ASN A 200 14.10 8.24 -13.66
CA ASN A 200 14.69 9.19 -12.74
C ASN A 200 14.44 8.80 -11.30
N TRP A 201 13.16 8.64 -10.90
CA TRP A 201 12.81 8.30 -9.53
C TRP A 201 13.24 6.87 -9.16
N LEU A 202 13.26 5.95 -10.11
CA LEU A 202 13.72 4.59 -9.88
C LEU A 202 15.21 4.55 -9.56
N SER A 203 16.03 5.44 -10.17
CA SER A 203 17.48 5.51 -9.94
C SER A 203 17.87 5.94 -8.53
N ILE A 204 16.98 6.62 -7.80
CA ILE A 204 17.17 7.04 -6.41
C ILE A 204 16.35 6.21 -5.41
N THR A 205 15.71 5.13 -5.88
CA THR A 205 14.92 4.21 -5.05
C THR A 205 15.80 3.07 -4.56
N HIS A 206 15.81 2.84 -3.24
CA HIS A 206 16.63 1.80 -2.62
C HIS A 206 15.91 0.45 -2.53
N SER A 207 14.60 0.46 -2.31
CA SER A 207 13.81 -0.77 -2.28
C SER A 207 12.37 -0.51 -2.69
N ILE A 208 11.77 -1.54 -3.30
CA ILE A 208 10.36 -1.54 -3.69
C ILE A 208 9.67 -2.72 -3.00
N ALA A 209 8.52 -2.47 -2.40
CA ALA A 209 7.57 -3.51 -1.98
C ALA A 209 6.34 -3.37 -2.87
N ILE A 210 6.09 -4.34 -3.73
CA ILE A 210 5.04 -4.23 -4.76
C ILE A 210 4.14 -5.45 -4.78
N GLU A 211 2.83 -5.21 -4.83
CA GLU A 211 1.83 -6.16 -5.28
C GLU A 211 1.55 -5.90 -6.77
N LEU A 212 1.63 -6.95 -7.58
CA LEU A 212 1.35 -6.88 -9.01
C LEU A 212 -0.01 -7.50 -9.30
N HIS A 213 -0.82 -6.85 -10.13
CA HIS A 213 -2.20 -7.24 -10.41
C HIS A 213 -2.39 -7.82 -11.84
N PRO A 214 -1.81 -9.00 -12.16
CA PRO A 214 -1.92 -9.60 -13.50
C PRO A 214 -3.37 -10.03 -13.85
N ASN A 215 -4.23 -10.16 -12.86
CA ASN A 215 -5.66 -10.40 -13.02
C ASN A 215 -6.41 -9.18 -13.58
N ILE A 216 -5.85 -7.98 -13.42
CA ILE A 216 -6.39 -6.74 -13.98
C ILE A 216 -5.81 -6.52 -15.39
N ASP A 217 -4.48 -6.60 -15.54
CA ASP A 217 -3.81 -6.56 -16.84
C ASP A 217 -2.61 -7.50 -16.84
N ILE A 218 -2.63 -8.50 -17.72
CA ILE A 218 -1.60 -9.53 -17.85
C ILE A 218 -0.20 -8.96 -18.18
N GLN A 219 -0.11 -7.74 -18.69
CA GLN A 219 1.16 -7.10 -19.05
C GLN A 219 1.88 -6.47 -17.85
N ILE A 220 1.21 -6.28 -16.72
CA ILE A 220 1.78 -5.61 -15.54
C ILE A 220 3.10 -6.23 -15.08
N PRO A 221 3.20 -7.56 -14.90
CA PRO A 221 4.46 -8.18 -14.47
C PRO A 221 5.61 -7.95 -15.45
N ASP A 222 5.34 -8.03 -16.74
CA ASP A 222 6.39 -7.83 -17.77
C ASP A 222 6.85 -6.39 -17.83
N ILE A 223 5.93 -5.42 -17.72
CA ILE A 223 6.25 -3.99 -17.68
C ILE A 223 7.13 -3.69 -16.47
N PHE A 224 6.73 -4.14 -15.28
CA PHE A 224 7.52 -3.96 -14.07
C PHE A 224 8.92 -4.60 -14.19
N ASN A 225 8.99 -5.87 -14.64
CA ASN A 225 10.25 -6.57 -14.80
C ASN A 225 11.17 -5.87 -15.81
N ASN A 226 10.61 -5.34 -16.91
CA ASN A 226 11.36 -4.55 -17.88
C ASN A 226 11.88 -3.23 -17.29
N ALA A 227 11.11 -2.57 -16.43
CA ALA A 227 11.54 -1.32 -15.79
C ALA A 227 12.76 -1.53 -14.88
N ILE A 228 12.85 -2.68 -14.20
CA ILE A 228 13.95 -2.96 -13.25
C ILE A 228 15.05 -3.87 -13.81
N LYS A 229 14.98 -4.32 -15.08
CA LYS A 229 15.89 -5.35 -15.64
C LYS A 229 17.37 -4.97 -15.63
N ASP A 230 17.66 -3.67 -15.81
CA ASP A 230 19.03 -3.15 -15.86
C ASP A 230 19.55 -2.76 -14.45
N LEU A 231 18.74 -2.96 -13.42
CA LEU A 231 19.10 -2.72 -12.03
C LEU A 231 19.58 -4.01 -11.37
N ASN A 232 20.56 -3.89 -10.48
CA ASN A 232 21.02 -5.04 -9.68
C ASN A 232 19.99 -5.36 -8.59
N CYS A 233 18.84 -5.93 -8.99
CA CYS A 233 17.70 -6.18 -8.12
C CYS A 233 17.75 -7.59 -7.51
N LYS A 234 17.82 -7.68 -6.17
CA LYS A 234 17.53 -8.92 -5.44
C LYS A 234 16.06 -8.97 -5.08
N LYS A 235 15.38 -10.02 -5.53
CA LYS A 235 13.95 -10.21 -5.32
C LYS A 235 13.68 -11.16 -4.16
N TYR A 236 12.74 -10.80 -3.31
CA TYR A 236 12.21 -11.61 -2.21
C TYR A 236 10.69 -11.61 -2.31
N PHE A 237 10.05 -12.67 -1.83
CA PHE A 237 8.58 -12.78 -1.84
C PHE A 237 8.06 -12.89 -0.42
N SER A 238 6.99 -12.14 -0.12
CA SER A 238 6.34 -12.10 1.18
C SER A 238 4.83 -11.94 1.00
N GLY A 239 4.09 -13.04 1.15
CA GLY A 239 2.66 -13.08 0.82
C GLY A 239 2.42 -12.79 -0.66
N GLU A 240 1.62 -11.78 -0.95
CA GLU A 240 1.29 -11.30 -2.29
C GLU A 240 2.31 -10.28 -2.81
N ASN A 241 3.23 -9.83 -1.94
CA ASN A 241 4.19 -8.80 -2.26
C ASN A 241 5.53 -9.36 -2.77
N MET A 242 6.08 -8.72 -3.79
CA MET A 242 7.48 -8.85 -4.18
C MET A 242 8.28 -7.69 -3.60
N ILE A 243 9.36 -8.00 -2.88
CA ILE A 243 10.28 -7.01 -2.34
C ILE A 243 11.55 -7.01 -3.17
N CYS A 244 11.88 -5.89 -3.78
CA CYS A 244 13.08 -5.67 -4.56
C CYS A 244 14.09 -4.84 -3.76
N ASP A 245 15.29 -5.38 -3.56
CA ASP A 245 16.44 -4.62 -3.05
C ASP A 245 17.22 -4.10 -4.25
N LEU A 246 17.21 -2.78 -4.43
CA LEU A 246 17.85 -2.07 -5.55
C LEU A 246 19.17 -1.41 -5.15
N ARG A 247 19.59 -1.53 -3.90
CA ARG A 247 20.83 -0.93 -3.41
C ARG A 247 22.03 -1.53 -4.13
N LYS A 248 22.94 -0.69 -4.56
CA LYS A 248 24.22 -1.16 -5.08
C LYS A 248 24.97 -1.89 -3.97
N ASN A 249 25.36 -3.14 -4.19
CA ASN A 249 26.30 -3.80 -3.29
C ASN A 249 27.61 -3.02 -3.35
N ASN A 250 27.94 -2.32 -2.26
CA ASN A 250 29.31 -1.81 -2.05
C ASN A 250 30.24 -2.94 -1.67
#